data_887b52e468a5e65d989fee6effd78fd0
#
_entry.id   887b52e468a5e65d989fee6effd78fd0
#
_cell.length_a   1.000
_cell.length_b   1.000
_cell.length_c   1.000
_cell.angle_alpha   90.00
_cell.angle_beta   90.00
_cell.angle_gamma   90.00
#
_symmetry.space_group_name_H-M   'P 1'
#
loop_
_entity.id
_entity.type
_entity.pdbx_description
1 polymer ?
#
loop_
_entity_poly.entity_id
_entity_poly.type
_entity_poly.pdbx_seq_one_letter_code
_entity_poly.pdbx_strand_id
1 'polypeptide(L)'
;MKEIRRKELQAGIVLLAAFALWTVLIRHIDVQNAGPNGTEIGIATINVWFHRLTGVHMLIYTITDWLGLVPIIICMCFGVLGLAQLIKRRSLLTVDSDILLLGAYYVVAILGYLLFEMVPINYRPILIDGNLEASYPSSTTLLVLTVMPTLKYQADRRIANPVIREAITVFVIVFTAFMVIGRLISGVHWVTDIAGSVSLSSGLFLIYRYMADDFDLKKTTLKAEESDGVQ
;
A
#
# COMPACT_ATOMS: atom_id res chain seq x y z
N MET A 1 19.13 12.75 12.58
CA MET A 1 17.88 11.97 12.70
C MET A 1 16.61 12.80 12.50
N LYS A 2 16.37 13.92 13.22
CA LYS A 2 15.17 14.77 13.05
C LYS A 2 14.96 15.27 11.61
N GLU A 3 16.02 15.65 10.91
CA GLU A 3 15.95 16.16 9.53
C GLU A 3 15.55 15.07 8.51
N ILE A 4 16.10 13.86 8.63
CA ILE A 4 15.75 12.73 7.75
C ILE A 4 14.26 12.39 7.90
N ARG A 5 13.75 12.31 9.12
CA ARG A 5 12.35 12.04 9.41
C ARG A 5 11.41 13.11 8.86
N ARG A 6 11.81 14.40 8.97
CA ARG A 6 11.02 15.50 8.40
C ARG A 6 10.94 15.38 6.87
N LYS A 7 12.02 14.96 6.21
CA LYS A 7 12.03 14.68 4.77
C LYS A 7 11.11 13.53 4.40
N GLU A 8 11.02 12.48 5.22
CA GLU A 8 10.08 11.37 5.00
C GLU A 8 8.63 11.81 5.07
N LEU A 9 8.25 12.60 6.09
CA LEU A 9 6.91 13.16 6.18
C LEU A 9 6.59 14.06 4.98
N GLN A 10 7.51 14.94 4.60
CA GLN A 10 7.34 15.81 3.44
C GLN A 10 7.17 15.00 2.16
N ALA A 11 8.00 13.96 1.94
CA ALA A 11 7.87 13.08 0.80
C ALA A 11 6.53 12.33 0.79
N GLY A 12 6.07 11.85 1.96
CA GLY A 12 4.77 11.22 2.10
C GLY A 12 3.62 12.16 1.71
N ILE A 13 3.63 13.39 2.21
CA ILE A 13 2.62 14.42 1.88
C ILE A 13 2.66 14.76 0.37
N VAL A 14 3.85 14.94 -0.20
CA VAL A 14 4.02 15.22 -1.64
C VAL A 14 3.46 14.07 -2.49
N LEU A 15 3.70 12.81 -2.11
CA LEU A 15 3.16 11.66 -2.83
C LEU A 15 1.64 11.57 -2.74
N LEU A 16 1.04 11.90 -1.60
CA LEU A 16 -0.42 11.95 -1.48
C LEU A 16 -1.02 13.11 -2.28
N ALA A 17 -0.38 14.27 -2.28
CA ALA A 17 -0.77 15.38 -3.13
C ALA A 17 -0.64 15.03 -4.62
N ALA A 18 0.44 14.35 -5.01
CA ALA A 18 0.65 13.85 -6.37
C ALA A 18 -0.42 12.82 -6.75
N PHE A 19 -0.79 11.90 -5.84
CA PHE A 19 -1.89 10.96 -6.06
C PHE A 19 -3.23 11.68 -6.29
N ALA A 20 -3.56 12.67 -5.46
CA ALA A 20 -4.79 13.45 -5.61
C ALA A 20 -4.80 14.21 -6.96
N LEU A 21 -3.69 14.86 -7.31
CA LEU A 21 -3.53 15.52 -8.61
C LEU A 21 -3.65 14.51 -9.77
N TRP A 22 -2.99 13.36 -9.66
CA TRP A 22 -3.04 12.29 -10.66
C TRP A 22 -4.46 11.79 -10.89
N THR A 23 -5.23 11.60 -9.82
CA THR A 23 -6.64 11.21 -9.89
C THR A 23 -7.49 12.25 -10.65
N VAL A 24 -7.25 13.54 -10.39
CA VAL A 24 -7.92 14.62 -11.12
C VAL A 24 -7.51 14.64 -12.59
N LEU A 25 -6.21 14.48 -12.89
CA LEU A 25 -5.71 14.47 -14.26
C LEU A 25 -6.32 13.33 -15.09
N ILE A 26 -6.45 12.12 -14.50
CA ILE A 26 -7.10 10.99 -15.18
C ILE A 26 -8.54 11.32 -15.57
N ARG A 27 -9.27 12.08 -14.77
CA ARG A 27 -10.67 12.45 -15.08
C ARG A 27 -10.83 13.49 -16.17
N HIS A 28 -9.80 14.27 -16.46
CA HIS A 28 -9.95 15.45 -17.30
C HIS A 28 -9.00 15.50 -18.51
N ILE A 29 -7.94 14.70 -18.52
CA ILE A 29 -6.96 14.72 -19.59
C ILE A 29 -7.09 13.50 -20.49
N ASP A 30 -7.16 13.74 -21.81
CA ASP A 30 -7.17 12.69 -22.84
C ASP A 30 -8.21 11.59 -22.53
N VAL A 31 -9.45 12.02 -22.26
CA VAL A 31 -10.58 11.13 -21.95
C VAL A 31 -11.18 10.63 -23.27
N GLN A 32 -11.22 9.31 -23.46
CA GLN A 32 -11.74 8.67 -24.67
C GLN A 32 -12.62 7.47 -24.31
N ASN A 33 -13.62 7.16 -25.17
CA ASN A 33 -14.50 6.00 -25.06
C ASN A 33 -13.79 4.72 -25.56
N ALA A 34 -12.67 4.36 -24.92
CA ALA A 34 -11.80 3.27 -25.35
C ALA A 34 -11.85 2.03 -24.45
N GLY A 35 -12.67 2.06 -23.40
CA GLY A 35 -12.89 0.92 -22.51
C GLY A 35 -13.99 -0.03 -22.97
N PRO A 36 -14.17 -1.19 -22.27
CA PRO A 36 -15.23 -2.12 -22.54
C PRO A 36 -16.61 -1.45 -22.48
N ASN A 37 -17.51 -1.87 -23.36
CA ASN A 37 -18.86 -1.29 -23.49
C ASN A 37 -18.85 0.23 -23.77
N GLY A 38 -17.76 0.79 -24.29
CA GLY A 38 -17.63 2.22 -24.59
C GLY A 38 -17.42 3.08 -23.34
N THR A 39 -16.91 2.53 -22.25
CA THR A 39 -16.58 3.31 -21.05
C THR A 39 -15.46 4.29 -21.30
N GLU A 40 -15.56 5.44 -20.66
CA GLU A 40 -14.53 6.48 -20.70
C GLU A 40 -13.29 6.07 -19.92
N ILE A 41 -12.12 6.39 -20.47
CA ILE A 41 -10.82 6.18 -19.86
C ILE A 41 -10.03 7.47 -19.96
N GLY A 42 -9.47 7.93 -18.85
CA GLY A 42 -8.57 9.07 -18.86
C GLY A 42 -7.13 8.69 -19.20
N ILE A 43 -6.36 9.64 -19.72
CA ILE A 43 -4.99 9.43 -20.25
C ILE A 43 -4.99 8.24 -21.22
N ALA A 44 -6.03 8.18 -22.04
CA ALA A 44 -6.36 7.03 -22.87
C ALA A 44 -5.26 6.68 -23.87
N THR A 45 -4.58 7.66 -24.48
CA THR A 45 -3.53 7.43 -25.46
C THR A 45 -2.43 6.55 -24.88
N ILE A 46 -1.92 6.85 -23.68
CA ILE A 46 -0.86 6.08 -23.01
C ILE A 46 -1.40 4.73 -22.53
N ASN A 47 -2.58 4.72 -21.93
CA ASN A 47 -3.21 3.50 -21.41
C ASN A 47 -3.46 2.48 -22.52
N VAL A 48 -4.08 2.89 -23.62
CA VAL A 48 -4.39 2.02 -24.76
C VAL A 48 -3.11 1.58 -25.47
N TRP A 49 -2.13 2.48 -25.65
CA TRP A 49 -0.85 2.12 -26.25
C TRP A 49 -0.16 1.01 -25.45
N PHE A 50 -0.05 1.18 -24.13
CA PHE A 50 0.60 0.20 -23.26
C PHE A 50 -0.17 -1.13 -23.24
N HIS A 51 -1.49 -1.08 -23.13
CA HIS A 51 -2.33 -2.27 -23.16
C HIS A 51 -2.20 -3.05 -24.48
N ARG A 52 -2.09 -2.36 -25.61
CA ARG A 52 -1.83 -3.01 -26.91
C ARG A 52 -0.44 -3.62 -26.98
N LEU A 53 0.55 -2.99 -26.36
CA LEU A 53 1.93 -3.49 -26.31
C LEU A 53 2.06 -4.77 -25.48
N THR A 54 1.42 -4.81 -24.33
CA THR A 54 1.51 -5.95 -23.39
C THR A 54 0.49 -7.05 -23.70
N GLY A 55 -0.68 -6.70 -24.22
CA GLY A 55 -1.80 -7.62 -24.39
C GLY A 55 -2.45 -8.05 -23.09
N VAL A 56 -3.18 -9.17 -23.13
CA VAL A 56 -3.90 -9.73 -21.96
C VAL A 56 -3.35 -11.10 -21.62
N HIS A 57 -2.92 -11.28 -20.36
CA HIS A 57 -2.32 -12.51 -19.84
C HIS A 57 -3.08 -13.01 -18.61
N MET A 58 -4.20 -13.70 -18.82
CA MET A 58 -5.08 -14.18 -17.73
C MET A 58 -4.37 -15.12 -16.75
N LEU A 59 -3.38 -15.89 -17.20
CA LEU A 59 -2.59 -16.74 -16.29
C LEU A 59 -1.81 -15.88 -15.27
N ILE A 60 -1.17 -14.79 -15.71
CA ILE A 60 -0.44 -13.87 -14.83
C ILE A 60 -1.44 -13.17 -13.89
N TYR A 61 -2.59 -12.76 -14.40
CA TYR A 61 -3.68 -12.22 -13.59
C TYR A 61 -4.05 -13.20 -12.47
N THR A 62 -4.41 -14.44 -12.81
CA THR A 62 -4.82 -15.47 -11.85
C THR A 62 -3.74 -15.74 -10.80
N ILE A 63 -2.47 -15.89 -11.21
CA ILE A 63 -1.36 -16.10 -10.28
C ILE A 63 -1.23 -14.93 -9.31
N THR A 64 -1.21 -13.70 -9.81
CA THR A 64 -1.07 -12.50 -8.96
C THR A 64 -2.29 -12.25 -8.10
N ASP A 65 -3.47 -12.69 -8.52
CA ASP A 65 -4.69 -12.61 -7.75
C ASP A 65 -4.65 -13.53 -6.52
N TRP A 66 -4.33 -14.82 -6.74
CA TRP A 66 -4.14 -15.78 -5.65
C TRP A 66 -2.99 -15.39 -4.71
N LEU A 67 -1.88 -14.92 -5.23
CA LEU A 67 -0.78 -14.42 -4.41
C LEU A 67 -1.13 -13.16 -3.62
N GLY A 68 -2.19 -12.45 -3.99
CA GLY A 68 -2.79 -11.39 -3.18
C GLY A 68 -3.25 -11.84 -1.79
N LEU A 69 -3.44 -13.15 -1.55
CA LEU A 69 -3.69 -13.72 -0.23
C LEU A 69 -2.48 -13.59 0.72
N VAL A 70 -1.24 -13.54 0.20
CA VAL A 70 -0.03 -13.43 1.02
C VAL A 70 -0.04 -12.15 1.87
N PRO A 71 -0.19 -10.95 1.32
CA PRO A 71 -0.29 -9.75 2.13
C PRO A 71 -1.51 -9.75 3.07
N ILE A 72 -2.63 -10.38 2.70
CA ILE A 72 -3.79 -10.52 3.60
C ILE A 72 -3.40 -11.36 4.82
N ILE A 73 -2.72 -12.49 4.63
CA ILE A 73 -2.24 -13.34 5.73
C ILE A 73 -1.27 -12.55 6.63
N ILE A 74 -0.37 -11.76 6.04
CA ILE A 74 0.55 -10.91 6.81
C ILE A 74 -0.22 -9.88 7.65
N CYS A 75 -1.23 -9.21 7.08
CA CYS A 75 -2.12 -8.31 7.82
C CYS A 75 -2.78 -9.03 9.00
N MET A 76 -3.32 -10.22 8.77
CA MET A 76 -3.94 -11.04 9.81
C MET A 76 -2.96 -11.40 10.92
N CYS A 77 -1.71 -11.76 10.59
CA CYS A 77 -0.67 -12.03 11.58
C CYS A 77 -0.40 -10.82 12.48
N PHE A 78 -0.32 -9.61 11.91
CA PHE A 78 -0.19 -8.39 12.73
C PHE A 78 -1.45 -8.09 13.54
N GLY A 79 -2.63 -8.37 13.01
CA GLY A 79 -3.89 -8.28 13.75
C GLY A 79 -3.91 -9.22 14.95
N VAL A 80 -3.50 -10.47 14.76
CA VAL A 80 -3.38 -11.47 15.84
C VAL A 80 -2.33 -11.04 16.87
N LEU A 81 -1.19 -10.48 16.43
CA LEU A 81 -0.18 -9.96 17.34
C LEU A 81 -0.74 -8.83 18.23
N GLY A 82 -1.43 -7.87 17.63
CA GLY A 82 -2.08 -6.77 18.36
C GLY A 82 -3.15 -7.27 19.33
N LEU A 83 -3.99 -8.21 18.88
CA LEU A 83 -5.02 -8.83 19.73
C LEU A 83 -4.40 -9.61 20.91
N ALA A 84 -3.35 -10.38 20.68
CA ALA A 84 -2.65 -11.11 21.73
C ALA A 84 -2.05 -10.17 22.79
N GLN A 85 -1.47 -9.04 22.36
CA GLN A 85 -0.99 -8.01 23.27
C GLN A 85 -2.14 -7.38 24.08
N LEU A 86 -3.27 -7.07 23.41
CA LEU A 86 -4.45 -6.50 24.07
C LEU A 86 -5.01 -7.44 25.15
N ILE A 87 -5.19 -8.72 24.81
CA ILE A 87 -5.70 -9.73 25.76
C ILE A 87 -4.75 -9.87 26.95
N LYS A 88 -3.42 -9.99 26.69
CA LYS A 88 -2.42 -10.17 27.73
C LYS A 88 -2.30 -8.96 28.65
N ARG A 89 -2.35 -7.74 28.09
CA ARG A 89 -2.12 -6.49 28.83
C ARG A 89 -3.42 -5.81 29.28
N ARG A 90 -4.58 -6.28 28.82
CA ARG A 90 -5.94 -5.85 29.19
C ARG A 90 -6.23 -4.35 28.98
N SER A 91 -5.42 -3.65 28.19
CA SER A 91 -5.61 -2.22 27.88
C SER A 91 -5.06 -1.89 26.50
N LEU A 92 -5.81 -1.13 25.69
CA LEU A 92 -5.35 -0.61 24.39
C LEU A 92 -4.12 0.30 24.54
N LEU A 93 -4.04 1.08 25.62
CA LEU A 93 -2.93 2.00 25.86
C LEU A 93 -1.60 1.28 26.16
N THR A 94 -1.66 0.00 26.47
CA THR A 94 -0.48 -0.82 26.74
C THR A 94 -0.05 -1.69 25.55
N VAL A 95 -0.84 -1.75 24.47
CA VAL A 95 -0.43 -2.35 23.19
C VAL A 95 0.73 -1.52 22.61
N ASP A 96 1.64 -2.18 21.91
CA ASP A 96 2.76 -1.48 21.26
C ASP A 96 2.22 -0.42 20.29
N SER A 97 2.69 0.82 20.44
CA SER A 97 2.18 1.97 19.67
C SER A 97 2.36 1.81 18.15
N ASP A 98 3.44 1.16 17.73
CA ASP A 98 3.70 0.87 16.33
C ASP A 98 2.72 -0.14 15.73
N ILE A 99 2.19 -1.09 16.53
CA ILE A 99 1.15 -2.05 16.13
C ILE A 99 -0.22 -1.35 16.04
N LEU A 100 -0.55 -0.47 17.00
CA LEU A 100 -1.78 0.32 16.92
C LEU A 100 -1.79 1.25 15.68
N LEU A 101 -0.66 1.93 15.43
CA LEU A 101 -0.49 2.74 14.24
C LEU A 101 -0.55 1.92 12.94
N LEU A 102 0.00 0.69 12.95
CA LEU A 102 -0.10 -0.22 11.83
C LEU A 102 -1.54 -0.59 11.53
N GLY A 103 -2.33 -0.88 12.57
CA GLY A 103 -3.76 -1.12 12.43
C GLY A 103 -4.50 0.07 11.82
N ALA A 104 -4.26 1.28 12.34
CA ALA A 104 -4.85 2.51 11.80
C ALA A 104 -4.43 2.76 10.32
N TYR A 105 -3.16 2.53 10.00
CA TYR A 105 -2.63 2.61 8.65
C TYR A 105 -3.36 1.67 7.67
N TYR A 106 -3.58 0.41 8.06
CA TYR A 106 -4.32 -0.56 7.25
C TYR A 106 -5.78 -0.16 7.07
N VAL A 107 -6.42 0.36 8.12
CA VAL A 107 -7.80 0.86 8.04
C VAL A 107 -7.88 2.02 7.04
N VAL A 108 -6.95 2.99 7.08
CA VAL A 108 -6.91 4.10 6.12
C VAL A 108 -6.73 3.60 4.68
N ALA A 109 -5.85 2.62 4.46
CA ALA A 109 -5.63 2.04 3.14
C ALA A 109 -6.88 1.31 2.61
N ILE A 110 -7.58 0.54 3.46
CA ILE A 110 -8.84 -0.13 3.11
C ILE A 110 -9.93 0.89 2.78
N LEU A 111 -10.09 1.93 3.60
CA LEU A 111 -11.06 2.99 3.33
C LEU A 111 -10.77 3.72 2.02
N GLY A 112 -9.49 3.97 1.72
CA GLY A 112 -9.06 4.51 0.43
C GLY A 112 -9.45 3.60 -0.74
N TYR A 113 -9.23 2.30 -0.63
CA TYR A 113 -9.66 1.32 -1.63
C TYR A 113 -11.18 1.33 -1.81
N LEU A 114 -11.95 1.23 -0.73
CA LEU A 114 -13.42 1.20 -0.78
C LEU A 114 -14.00 2.47 -1.40
N LEU A 115 -13.39 3.63 -1.13
CA LEU A 115 -13.83 4.89 -1.74
C LEU A 115 -13.79 4.83 -3.27
N PHE A 116 -12.69 4.32 -3.83
CA PHE A 116 -12.53 4.23 -5.29
C PHE A 116 -13.30 3.08 -5.92
N GLU A 117 -13.61 2.03 -5.16
CA GLU A 117 -14.54 0.99 -5.59
C GLU A 117 -15.97 1.54 -5.71
N MET A 118 -16.39 2.40 -4.76
CA MET A 118 -17.72 3.02 -4.76
C MET A 118 -17.84 4.17 -5.76
N VAL A 119 -16.72 4.85 -6.08
CA VAL A 119 -16.67 5.98 -7.02
C VAL A 119 -15.61 5.68 -8.09
N PRO A 120 -15.94 4.84 -9.08
CA PRO A 120 -14.99 4.44 -10.11
C PRO A 120 -14.43 5.65 -10.89
N ILE A 121 -13.12 5.69 -11.05
CA ILE A 121 -12.42 6.68 -11.88
C ILE A 121 -12.21 6.15 -13.29
N ASN A 122 -11.70 4.92 -13.41
CA ASN A 122 -11.61 4.14 -14.63
C ASN A 122 -12.20 2.76 -14.41
N TYR A 123 -12.66 2.13 -15.49
CA TYR A 123 -13.00 0.71 -15.53
C TYR A 123 -11.86 -0.10 -16.13
N ARG A 124 -11.82 -1.40 -15.87
CA ARG A 124 -10.78 -2.31 -16.38
C ARG A 124 -10.74 -2.35 -17.91
N PRO A 125 -9.57 -2.65 -18.51
CA PRO A 125 -9.43 -2.80 -19.96
C PRO A 125 -10.27 -3.90 -20.57
N ILE A 126 -10.62 -4.91 -19.76
CA ILE A 126 -11.42 -6.07 -20.14
C ILE A 126 -12.50 -6.36 -19.12
N LEU A 127 -13.54 -7.07 -19.53
CA LEU A 127 -14.54 -7.61 -18.62
C LEU A 127 -13.93 -8.79 -17.84
N ILE A 128 -14.16 -8.85 -16.54
CA ILE A 128 -13.79 -9.98 -15.70
C ILE A 128 -15.06 -10.80 -15.43
N ASP A 129 -15.05 -12.05 -15.84
CA ASP A 129 -16.21 -12.95 -15.76
C ASP A 129 -17.49 -12.32 -16.34
N GLY A 130 -17.35 -11.50 -17.40
CA GLY A 130 -18.41 -10.78 -18.05
C GLY A 130 -18.88 -9.50 -17.34
N ASN A 131 -18.26 -9.13 -16.21
CA ASN A 131 -18.63 -7.96 -15.42
C ASN A 131 -17.69 -6.78 -15.69
N LEU A 132 -18.25 -5.58 -15.67
CA LEU A 132 -17.50 -4.33 -15.69
C LEU A 132 -17.10 -3.97 -14.26
N GLU A 133 -15.79 -3.93 -14.01
CA GLU A 133 -15.24 -3.67 -12.68
C GLU A 133 -14.44 -2.36 -12.64
N ALA A 134 -14.45 -1.67 -11.50
CA ALA A 134 -13.56 -0.56 -11.23
C ALA A 134 -12.09 -1.01 -11.34
N SER A 135 -11.22 -0.15 -11.86
CA SER A 135 -9.80 -0.49 -12.03
C SER A 135 -8.84 0.41 -11.24
N TYR A 136 -9.22 1.64 -10.97
CA TYR A 136 -8.36 2.64 -10.35
C TYR A 136 -8.69 2.87 -8.86
N PRO A 137 -7.67 2.91 -8.00
CA PRO A 137 -6.32 2.36 -8.17
C PRO A 137 -6.34 0.82 -8.15
N SER A 138 -5.32 0.17 -8.71
CA SER A 138 -5.23 -1.29 -8.70
C SER A 138 -5.21 -1.84 -7.27
N SER A 139 -6.27 -2.56 -6.87
CA SER A 139 -6.47 -3.08 -5.51
C SER A 139 -5.35 -4.01 -5.04
N THR A 140 -4.95 -4.97 -5.89
CA THR A 140 -3.87 -5.91 -5.56
C THR A 140 -2.52 -5.19 -5.45
N THR A 141 -2.23 -4.23 -6.34
CA THR A 141 -1.01 -3.42 -6.27
C THR A 141 -0.99 -2.56 -5.01
N LEU A 142 -2.11 -1.91 -4.69
CA LEU A 142 -2.26 -1.12 -3.48
C LEU A 142 -2.05 -1.98 -2.22
N LEU A 143 -2.68 -3.15 -2.15
CA LEU A 143 -2.56 -4.07 -1.03
C LEU A 143 -1.11 -4.52 -0.81
N VAL A 144 -0.43 -4.96 -1.87
CA VAL A 144 0.96 -5.42 -1.80
C VAL A 144 1.89 -4.30 -1.34
N LEU A 145 1.78 -3.12 -1.95
CA LEU A 145 2.63 -1.96 -1.61
C LEU A 145 2.29 -1.34 -0.25
N THR A 146 1.09 -1.60 0.27
CA THR A 146 0.72 -1.22 1.63
C THR A 146 1.32 -2.18 2.66
N VAL A 147 1.25 -3.49 2.42
CA VAL A 147 1.57 -4.48 3.45
C VAL A 147 3.04 -4.93 3.43
N MET A 148 3.61 -5.17 2.26
CA MET A 148 4.97 -5.75 2.19
C MET A 148 6.06 -4.84 2.80
N PRO A 149 6.05 -3.51 2.59
CA PRO A 149 7.01 -2.63 3.27
C PRO A 149 6.85 -2.64 4.79
N THR A 150 5.62 -2.81 5.30
CA THR A 150 5.40 -2.90 6.76
C THR A 150 5.93 -4.21 7.34
N LEU A 151 5.88 -5.31 6.60
CA LEU A 151 6.51 -6.57 7.01
C LEU A 151 8.01 -6.37 7.23
N LYS A 152 8.71 -5.75 6.27
CA LYS A 152 10.13 -5.42 6.43
C LYS A 152 10.38 -4.51 7.63
N TYR A 153 9.63 -3.42 7.74
CA TYR A 153 9.76 -2.46 8.84
C TYR A 153 9.59 -3.13 10.21
N GLN A 154 8.58 -3.98 10.36
CA GLN A 154 8.32 -4.69 11.60
C GLN A 154 9.36 -5.80 11.87
N ALA A 155 9.87 -6.46 10.83
CA ALA A 155 10.93 -7.46 10.96
C ALA A 155 12.23 -6.82 11.45
N ASP A 156 12.63 -5.67 10.91
CA ASP A 156 13.82 -4.94 11.33
C ASP A 156 13.78 -4.56 12.82
N ARG A 157 12.59 -4.31 13.37
CA ARG A 157 12.38 -3.90 14.76
C ARG A 157 12.24 -5.07 15.75
N ARG A 158 11.75 -6.22 15.31
CA ARG A 158 11.35 -7.33 16.19
C ARG A 158 12.22 -8.57 16.08
N ILE A 159 12.95 -8.74 14.97
CA ILE A 159 13.76 -9.92 14.69
C ILE A 159 15.24 -9.59 14.95
N ALA A 160 15.84 -10.25 15.92
CA ALA A 160 17.25 -10.04 16.24
C ALA A 160 18.22 -10.70 15.22
N ASN A 161 17.80 -11.84 14.63
CA ASN A 161 18.63 -12.61 13.71
C ASN A 161 18.81 -11.87 12.36
N PRO A 162 20.03 -11.45 11.99
CA PRO A 162 20.27 -10.69 10.77
C PRO A 162 19.99 -11.50 9.50
N VAL A 163 20.22 -12.83 9.52
CA VAL A 163 19.97 -13.69 8.35
C VAL A 163 18.48 -13.75 8.04
N ILE A 164 17.63 -13.86 9.08
CA ILE A 164 16.18 -13.88 8.90
C ILE A 164 15.69 -12.52 8.40
N ARG A 165 16.22 -11.41 8.92
CA ARG A 165 15.85 -10.06 8.43
C ARG A 165 16.21 -9.87 6.96
N GLU A 166 17.40 -10.33 6.56
CA GLU A 166 17.82 -10.24 5.17
C GLU A 166 16.94 -11.11 4.26
N ALA A 167 16.63 -12.34 4.66
CA ALA A 167 15.73 -13.22 3.92
C ALA A 167 14.34 -12.57 3.74
N ILE A 168 13.79 -11.94 4.78
CA ILE A 168 12.51 -11.20 4.69
C ILE A 168 12.68 -10.00 3.75
N THR A 169 13.78 -9.28 3.79
CA THR A 169 14.03 -8.14 2.91
C THR A 169 14.04 -8.57 1.44
N VAL A 170 14.78 -9.62 1.12
CA VAL A 170 14.82 -10.18 -0.25
C VAL A 170 13.43 -10.65 -0.68
N PHE A 171 12.72 -11.38 0.18
CA PHE A 171 11.35 -11.82 -0.10
C PHE A 171 10.42 -10.63 -0.39
N VAL A 172 10.43 -9.60 0.45
CA VAL A 172 9.60 -8.39 0.28
C VAL A 172 9.89 -7.73 -1.06
N ILE A 173 11.17 -7.54 -1.41
CA ILE A 173 11.56 -6.88 -2.66
C ILE A 173 11.12 -7.70 -3.87
N VAL A 174 11.49 -8.98 -3.90
CA VAL A 174 11.21 -9.87 -5.04
C VAL A 174 9.71 -10.06 -5.22
N PHE A 175 9.00 -10.35 -4.13
CA PHE A 175 7.56 -10.55 -4.16
C PHE A 175 6.82 -9.28 -4.61
N THR A 176 7.17 -8.12 -4.05
CA THR A 176 6.54 -6.84 -4.43
C THR A 176 6.79 -6.52 -5.90
N ALA A 177 8.04 -6.66 -6.38
CA ALA A 177 8.37 -6.43 -7.78
C ALA A 177 7.59 -7.37 -8.70
N PHE A 178 7.55 -8.67 -8.38
CA PHE A 178 6.79 -9.65 -9.15
C PHE A 178 5.30 -9.31 -9.22
N MET A 179 4.69 -8.94 -8.09
CA MET A 179 3.26 -8.61 -8.02
C MET A 179 2.92 -7.35 -8.80
N VAL A 180 3.71 -6.27 -8.64
CA VAL A 180 3.46 -4.99 -9.34
C VAL A 180 3.67 -5.14 -10.85
N ILE A 181 4.78 -5.76 -11.26
CA ILE A 181 5.06 -6.00 -12.68
C ILE A 181 4.04 -6.97 -13.27
N GLY A 182 3.70 -8.03 -12.55
CA GLY A 182 2.70 -9.00 -12.98
C GLY A 182 1.34 -8.37 -13.21
N ARG A 183 0.87 -7.50 -12.29
CA ARG A 183 -0.38 -6.76 -12.47
C ARG A 183 -0.31 -5.79 -13.65
N LEU A 184 0.83 -5.14 -13.85
CA LEU A 184 1.03 -4.22 -14.97
C LEU A 184 0.95 -4.93 -16.32
N ILE A 185 1.63 -6.09 -16.46
CA ILE A 185 1.69 -6.84 -17.74
C ILE A 185 0.50 -7.80 -17.93
N SER A 186 -0.30 -8.07 -16.89
CA SER A 186 -1.47 -8.94 -17.03
C SER A 186 -2.55 -8.39 -17.96
N GLY A 187 -2.52 -7.07 -18.23
CA GLY A 187 -3.47 -6.40 -19.11
C GLY A 187 -4.88 -6.23 -18.52
N VAL A 188 -5.05 -6.43 -17.21
CA VAL A 188 -6.34 -6.23 -16.51
C VAL A 188 -6.43 -4.87 -15.80
N HIS A 189 -5.35 -4.10 -15.83
CA HIS A 189 -5.28 -2.73 -15.31
C HIS A 189 -4.60 -1.81 -16.31
N TRP A 190 -4.96 -0.54 -16.26
CA TRP A 190 -4.25 0.51 -16.96
C TRP A 190 -2.94 0.88 -16.26
N VAL A 191 -1.98 1.43 -17.00
CA VAL A 191 -0.73 1.97 -16.40
C VAL A 191 -1.04 3.00 -15.33
N THR A 192 -2.06 3.82 -15.57
CA THR A 192 -2.51 4.86 -14.63
C THR A 192 -2.99 4.30 -13.30
N ASP A 193 -3.59 3.10 -13.29
CA ASP A 193 -4.09 2.44 -12.08
C ASP A 193 -2.92 2.00 -11.19
N ILE A 194 -1.88 1.44 -11.81
CA ILE A 194 -0.66 1.03 -11.12
C ILE A 194 0.08 2.24 -10.56
N ALA A 195 0.23 3.32 -11.36
CA ALA A 195 0.87 4.56 -10.91
C ALA A 195 0.14 5.19 -9.71
N GLY A 196 -1.20 5.19 -9.73
CA GLY A 196 -2.03 5.62 -8.62
C GLY A 196 -1.78 4.79 -7.36
N SER A 197 -1.77 3.45 -7.48
CA SER A 197 -1.49 2.55 -6.35
C SER A 197 -0.11 2.79 -5.75
N VAL A 198 0.93 2.96 -6.59
CA VAL A 198 2.30 3.23 -6.15
C VAL A 198 2.37 4.55 -5.37
N SER A 199 1.75 5.61 -5.90
CA SER A 199 1.77 6.94 -5.27
C SER A 199 1.04 6.94 -3.93
N LEU A 200 -0.18 6.38 -3.89
CA LEU A 200 -1.01 6.30 -2.68
C LEU A 200 -0.34 5.48 -1.58
N SER A 201 0.06 4.24 -1.89
CA SER A 201 0.65 3.34 -0.89
C SER A 201 1.99 3.85 -0.36
N SER A 202 2.85 4.38 -1.25
CA SER A 202 4.15 4.93 -0.83
C SER A 202 3.98 6.16 0.05
N GLY A 203 3.03 7.06 -0.29
CA GLY A 203 2.71 8.22 0.53
C GLY A 203 2.20 7.85 1.92
N LEU A 204 1.25 6.93 1.99
CA LEU A 204 0.71 6.42 3.25
C LEU A 204 1.79 5.71 4.09
N PHE A 205 2.65 4.89 3.47
CA PHE A 205 3.72 4.17 4.16
C PHE A 205 4.76 5.11 4.78
N LEU A 206 5.18 6.16 4.07
CA LEU A 206 6.13 7.13 4.61
C LEU A 206 5.56 7.89 5.81
N ILE A 207 4.27 8.24 5.77
CA ILE A 207 3.59 8.87 6.91
C ILE A 207 3.49 7.90 8.09
N TYR A 208 3.08 6.65 7.86
CA TYR A 208 3.07 5.62 8.90
C TYR A 208 4.44 5.46 9.57
N ARG A 209 5.50 5.31 8.78
CA ARG A 209 6.87 5.13 9.28
C ARG A 209 7.32 6.34 10.12
N TYR A 210 7.08 7.56 9.61
CA TYR A 210 7.36 8.78 10.36
C TYR A 210 6.65 8.78 11.73
N MET A 211 5.36 8.47 11.77
CA MET A 211 4.58 8.46 13.00
C MET A 211 5.09 7.37 13.97
N ALA A 212 5.34 6.17 13.48
CA ALA A 212 5.82 5.06 14.31
C ALA A 212 7.18 5.38 14.96
N ASP A 213 8.10 5.95 14.20
CA ASP A 213 9.42 6.37 14.71
C ASP A 213 9.32 7.56 15.68
N ASP A 214 8.36 8.49 15.49
CA ASP A 214 8.14 9.64 16.39
C ASP A 214 7.61 9.21 17.76
N PHE A 215 6.66 8.29 17.77
CA PHE A 215 6.12 7.75 19.02
C PHE A 215 7.19 7.03 19.87
N ASP A 216 8.06 6.26 19.22
CA ASP A 216 9.13 5.55 19.94
C ASP A 216 10.14 6.51 20.56
N LEU A 217 10.53 7.55 19.84
CA LEU A 217 11.45 8.56 20.38
C LEU A 217 10.83 9.29 21.58
N LYS A 218 9.59 9.72 21.49
CA LYS A 218 8.89 10.37 22.61
C LYS A 218 8.83 9.46 23.83
N LYS A 219 8.51 8.18 23.64
CA LYS A 219 8.45 7.20 24.73
C LYS A 219 9.83 7.00 25.37
N THR A 220 10.90 7.01 24.60
CA THR A 220 12.26 6.86 25.10
C THR A 220 12.71 8.10 25.89
N THR A 221 12.39 9.30 25.40
CA THR A 221 12.71 10.56 26.07
C THR A 221 12.00 10.69 27.42
N LEU A 222 10.68 10.41 27.47
CA LEU A 222 9.90 10.44 28.71
C LEU A 222 10.45 9.48 29.77
N LYS A 223 10.85 8.27 29.37
CA LYS A 223 11.45 7.31 30.30
C LYS A 223 12.82 7.75 30.83
N ALA A 224 13.62 8.44 30.02
CA ALA A 224 14.90 9.00 30.46
C ALA A 224 14.68 10.14 31.47
N GLU A 225 13.73 11.04 31.22
CA GLU A 225 13.38 12.13 32.15
C GLU A 225 12.85 11.61 33.48
N GLU A 226 12.00 10.55 33.48
CA GLU A 226 11.52 9.88 34.71
C GLU A 226 12.67 9.25 35.52
N SER A 227 13.70 8.68 34.83
CA SER A 227 14.83 8.06 35.54
C SER A 227 15.77 9.08 36.16
N ASP A 228 15.94 10.24 35.53
CA ASP A 228 16.82 11.34 36.02
C ASP A 228 16.15 12.18 37.13
N GLY A 229 14.81 12.20 37.16
CA GLY A 229 14.04 12.91 38.20
C GLY A 229 13.89 12.15 39.53
N VAL A 230 14.35 10.90 39.61
CA VAL A 230 14.27 10.03 40.81
C VAL A 230 15.61 10.00 41.58
N GLN A 231 16.67 10.68 41.10
CA GLN A 231 17.92 10.89 41.82
C GLN A 231 17.91 12.22 42.56
#